data_6485606bc2777fe5bb0f72bcf4307c39
#
_entry.id   6485606bc2777fe5bb0f72bcf4307c39
#
_cell.length_a   1.000
_cell.length_b   1.000
_cell.length_c   1.000
_cell.angle_alpha   90.00
_cell.angle_beta   90.00
_cell.angle_gamma   90.00
#
_symmetry.space_group_name_H-M   'P 1'
#
loop_
_entity.id
_entity.type
_entity.pdbx_description
1 polymer ?
#
loop_
_entity_poly.entity_id
_entity_poly.type
_entity_poly.pdbx_seq_one_letter_code
_entity_poly.pdbx_strand_id
1 'polypeptide(L)'
;MLSLLVIEAALSAATTWLVIQTSRDVANDEFKLSDLGWILAVQASSYIVGAVSWVFAEQAGFGAFGRFMHRFAKHNKTRTLLFNARDAREAVEPFLTGEVFHIFFELMYELESDLKLVLLLIFNAIVLGLEIDAQLPVAYALIFVICMALQYGLRLRVTATYLGNQQRTNRLTAHTYTAWDNVFSGNRYNYGVWNREFKARLRAALKAQITAIVTREGLSSASGVISLVIVFAAIALIAVQNHGDTAVLIALAATLPRQIDLAHSVLGLAEGWNDLLAIWTRIGGAVQHFSPDADASFARRIKFKSLKLTEASSDARQALVATDLPALLNVLQAMQSGRINVRGGNGSGKSSLLAALKNELGGRAYFWPTTDKLAFKFPHAIAQERAVPEVVIDDDADEIDEPPPIQKFGFSAGEWQIRTLEEIVSNTTARYYFFDEWDATLDASNKARAEALIASLAARAVVVEISHRDAA
;
A
#
# COMPACT_ATOMS: atom_id res chain seq x y z
N MET A 1 -6.09 -8.68 19.49
CA MET A 1 -7.26 -8.37 18.66
C MET A 1 -8.39 -9.39 18.87
N LEU A 2 -8.32 -10.64 18.40
CA LEU A 2 -9.46 -11.59 18.45
C LEU A 2 -10.06 -11.77 19.85
N SER A 3 -9.25 -11.96 20.89
CA SER A 3 -9.73 -12.07 22.28
C SER A 3 -10.49 -10.83 22.78
N LEU A 4 -10.05 -9.64 22.34
CA LEU A 4 -10.74 -8.40 22.68
C LEU A 4 -12.09 -8.28 21.98
N LEU A 5 -12.18 -8.69 20.70
CA LEU A 5 -13.46 -8.76 19.99
C LEU A 5 -14.45 -9.72 20.63
N VAL A 6 -13.98 -10.87 21.12
CA VAL A 6 -14.83 -11.81 21.87
C VAL A 6 -15.32 -11.18 23.19
N ILE A 7 -14.44 -10.48 23.91
CA ILE A 7 -14.83 -9.78 25.16
C ILE A 7 -15.82 -8.66 24.85
N GLU A 8 -15.59 -7.86 23.81
CA GLU A 8 -16.50 -6.79 23.39
C GLU A 8 -17.89 -7.34 23.03
N ALA A 9 -17.95 -8.44 22.27
CA ALA A 9 -19.19 -9.10 21.91
C ALA A 9 -19.92 -9.66 23.13
N ALA A 10 -19.19 -10.25 24.08
CA ALA A 10 -19.77 -10.75 25.35
C ALA A 10 -20.31 -9.61 26.21
N LEU A 11 -19.61 -8.49 26.34
CA LEU A 11 -20.08 -7.30 27.05
C LEU A 11 -21.33 -6.70 26.38
N SER A 12 -21.33 -6.62 25.05
CA SER A 12 -22.52 -6.16 24.31
C SER A 12 -23.73 -7.07 24.53
N ALA A 13 -23.56 -8.39 24.54
CA ALA A 13 -24.59 -9.33 24.81
C ALA A 13 -25.05 -9.26 26.31
N ALA A 14 -24.11 -9.05 27.21
CA ALA A 14 -24.42 -8.81 28.63
C ALA A 14 -25.27 -7.54 28.82
N THR A 15 -24.98 -6.47 28.07
CA THR A 15 -25.82 -5.26 28.04
C THR A 15 -27.24 -5.61 27.57
N THR A 16 -27.39 -6.39 26.51
CA THR A 16 -28.71 -6.83 26.01
C THR A 16 -29.44 -7.65 27.05
N TRP A 17 -28.76 -8.58 27.73
CA TRP A 17 -29.30 -9.36 28.81
C TRP A 17 -29.77 -8.49 30.00
N LEU A 18 -28.96 -7.53 30.45
CA LEU A 18 -29.32 -6.58 31.50
C LEU A 18 -30.56 -5.75 31.13
N VAL A 19 -30.66 -5.29 29.88
CA VAL A 19 -31.85 -4.56 29.40
C VAL A 19 -33.09 -5.44 29.49
N ILE A 20 -33.01 -6.72 29.13
CA ILE A 20 -34.15 -7.68 29.27
C ILE A 20 -34.52 -7.89 30.75
N GLN A 21 -33.54 -8.13 31.63
CA GLN A 21 -33.80 -8.31 33.04
C GLN A 21 -34.43 -7.05 33.66
N THR A 22 -33.83 -5.88 33.42
CA THR A 22 -34.40 -4.60 33.89
C THR A 22 -35.82 -4.38 33.38
N SER A 23 -36.14 -4.77 32.14
CA SER A 23 -37.49 -4.63 31.59
C SER A 23 -38.48 -5.58 32.25
N ARG A 24 -38.06 -6.77 32.67
CA ARG A 24 -38.88 -7.72 33.47
C ARG A 24 -39.11 -7.20 34.91
N ASP A 25 -38.05 -6.61 35.52
CA ASP A 25 -38.19 -6.02 36.86
C ASP A 25 -39.15 -4.83 36.85
N VAL A 26 -39.14 -4.01 35.80
CA VAL A 26 -40.14 -2.95 35.56
C VAL A 26 -41.56 -3.54 35.43
N ALA A 27 -41.72 -4.66 34.71
CA ALA A 27 -43.02 -5.32 34.56
C ALA A 27 -43.57 -5.87 35.88
N ASN A 28 -42.70 -6.20 36.83
CA ASN A 28 -43.04 -6.76 38.14
C ASN A 28 -43.04 -5.69 39.24
N ASP A 29 -42.93 -4.41 38.96
CA ASP A 29 -42.81 -3.29 39.92
C ASP A 29 -41.56 -3.39 40.85
N GLU A 30 -40.50 -4.11 40.44
CA GLU A 30 -39.29 -4.36 41.24
C GLU A 30 -38.09 -3.53 40.75
N PHE A 31 -38.30 -2.49 39.93
CA PHE A 31 -37.24 -1.68 39.31
C PHE A 31 -36.27 -1.06 40.33
N LYS A 32 -34.96 -1.19 40.03
CA LYS A 32 -33.85 -0.59 40.81
C LYS A 32 -33.04 0.32 39.96
N LEU A 33 -32.76 1.53 40.46
CA LEU A 33 -31.89 2.49 39.74
C LEU A 33 -30.46 1.97 39.51
N SER A 34 -29.99 1.04 40.36
CA SER A 34 -28.69 0.35 40.18
C SER A 34 -28.57 -0.38 38.86
N ASP A 35 -29.67 -0.88 38.29
CA ASP A 35 -29.66 -1.67 37.05
C ASP A 35 -29.27 -0.81 35.83
N LEU A 36 -29.71 0.43 35.79
CA LEU A 36 -29.24 1.41 34.81
C LEU A 36 -27.76 1.68 34.96
N GLY A 37 -27.24 1.72 36.21
CA GLY A 37 -25.80 1.87 36.47
C GLY A 37 -24.99 0.70 35.91
N TRP A 38 -25.46 -0.54 36.05
CA TRP A 38 -24.81 -1.71 35.47
C TRP A 38 -24.86 -1.73 33.94
N ILE A 39 -25.99 -1.38 33.33
CA ILE A 39 -26.11 -1.25 31.88
C ILE A 39 -25.07 -0.24 31.34
N LEU A 40 -24.98 0.95 31.97
CA LEU A 40 -24.02 1.96 31.58
C LEU A 40 -22.58 1.48 31.74
N ALA A 41 -22.23 0.85 32.87
CA ALA A 41 -20.88 0.38 33.13
C ALA A 41 -20.43 -0.70 32.15
N VAL A 42 -21.29 -1.68 31.86
CA VAL A 42 -20.97 -2.75 30.90
C VAL A 42 -20.87 -2.21 29.50
N GLN A 43 -21.76 -1.31 29.08
CA GLN A 43 -21.72 -0.71 27.75
C GLN A 43 -20.48 0.19 27.57
N ALA A 44 -20.12 1.00 28.56
CA ALA A 44 -18.91 1.81 28.54
C ALA A 44 -17.66 0.94 28.46
N SER A 45 -17.62 -0.18 29.20
CA SER A 45 -16.52 -1.14 29.11
C SER A 45 -16.40 -1.74 27.71
N SER A 46 -17.52 -2.05 27.06
CA SER A 46 -17.53 -2.55 25.66
C SER A 46 -16.89 -1.55 24.70
N TYR A 47 -17.19 -0.24 24.81
CA TYR A 47 -16.56 0.78 23.98
C TYR A 47 -15.05 0.89 24.20
N ILE A 48 -14.60 0.81 25.46
CA ILE A 48 -13.16 0.86 25.77
C ILE A 48 -12.43 -0.35 25.17
N VAL A 49 -13.01 -1.55 25.33
CA VAL A 49 -12.43 -2.77 24.75
C VAL A 49 -12.39 -2.70 23.23
N GLY A 50 -13.44 -2.18 22.59
CA GLY A 50 -13.49 -1.96 21.16
C GLY A 50 -12.42 -1.00 20.67
N ALA A 51 -12.22 0.13 21.36
CA ALA A 51 -11.15 1.09 21.03
C ALA A 51 -9.75 0.47 21.12
N VAL A 52 -9.51 -0.33 22.17
CA VAL A 52 -8.22 -1.07 22.31
C VAL A 52 -8.05 -2.11 21.21
N SER A 53 -9.12 -2.83 20.82
CA SER A 53 -9.09 -3.79 19.71
C SER A 53 -8.65 -3.14 18.40
N TRP A 54 -9.14 -1.92 18.13
CA TRP A 54 -8.77 -1.15 16.97
C TRP A 54 -7.28 -0.83 16.90
N VAL A 55 -6.65 -0.43 18.01
CA VAL A 55 -5.20 -0.19 18.08
C VAL A 55 -4.41 -1.43 17.65
N PHE A 56 -4.83 -2.63 18.06
CA PHE A 56 -4.19 -3.87 17.64
C PHE A 56 -4.44 -4.21 16.16
N ALA A 57 -5.58 -3.83 15.60
CA ALA A 57 -5.85 -3.99 14.18
C ALA A 57 -4.91 -3.12 13.34
N GLU A 58 -4.73 -1.85 13.74
CA GLU A 58 -3.77 -0.92 13.11
C GLU A 58 -2.33 -1.45 13.18
N GLN A 59 -1.86 -1.89 14.34
CA GLN A 59 -0.53 -2.48 14.49
C GLN A 59 -0.35 -3.72 13.59
N ALA A 60 -1.40 -4.52 13.42
CA ALA A 60 -1.36 -5.68 12.53
C ALA A 60 -1.23 -5.26 11.06
N GLY A 61 -1.90 -4.19 10.63
CA GLY A 61 -1.80 -3.60 9.29
C GLY A 61 -0.39 -3.13 8.97
N PHE A 62 0.21 -2.30 9.85
CA PHE A 62 1.60 -1.85 9.72
C PHE A 62 2.58 -3.04 9.70
N GLY A 63 2.39 -4.01 10.60
CA GLY A 63 3.22 -5.22 10.65
C GLY A 63 3.10 -6.08 9.39
N ALA A 64 1.91 -6.17 8.77
CA ALA A 64 1.71 -6.89 7.52
C ALA A 64 2.39 -6.18 6.35
N PHE A 65 2.21 -4.87 6.22
CA PHE A 65 2.88 -4.05 5.23
C PHE A 65 4.41 -4.12 5.35
N GLY A 66 4.96 -3.94 6.56
CA GLY A 66 6.41 -4.03 6.80
C GLY A 66 6.98 -5.40 6.42
N ARG A 67 6.29 -6.51 6.76
CA ARG A 67 6.70 -7.86 6.35
C ARG A 67 6.65 -8.05 4.83
N PHE A 68 5.64 -7.51 4.17
CA PHE A 68 5.53 -7.55 2.71
C PHE A 68 6.71 -6.81 2.06
N MET A 69 6.97 -5.56 2.46
CA MET A 69 8.05 -4.74 1.92
C MET A 69 9.43 -5.37 2.16
N HIS A 70 9.65 -5.91 3.36
CA HIS A 70 10.91 -6.63 3.67
C HIS A 70 11.10 -7.86 2.77
N ARG A 71 10.05 -8.66 2.56
CA ARG A 71 10.10 -9.83 1.67
C ARG A 71 10.30 -9.42 0.21
N PHE A 72 9.61 -8.37 -0.24
CA PHE A 72 9.78 -7.81 -1.58
C PHE A 72 11.23 -7.37 -1.81
N ALA A 73 11.79 -6.58 -0.90
CA ALA A 73 13.18 -6.13 -0.98
C ALA A 73 14.17 -7.31 -0.96
N LYS A 74 13.99 -8.26 -0.05
CA LYS A 74 14.86 -9.44 0.05
C LYS A 74 14.83 -10.30 -1.23
N HIS A 75 13.67 -10.45 -1.86
CA HIS A 75 13.51 -11.24 -3.08
C HIS A 75 14.11 -10.54 -4.31
N ASN A 76 13.93 -9.21 -4.42
CA ASN A 76 14.28 -8.47 -5.63
C ASN A 76 15.66 -7.78 -5.59
N LYS A 77 16.34 -7.68 -4.43
CA LYS A 77 17.62 -6.96 -4.25
C LYS A 77 18.76 -7.36 -5.20
N THR A 78 18.70 -8.56 -5.78
CA THR A 78 19.73 -9.07 -6.71
C THR A 78 19.29 -9.03 -8.18
N ARG A 79 18.04 -8.64 -8.46
CA ARG A 79 17.45 -8.67 -9.81
C ARG A 79 17.73 -7.38 -10.57
N THR A 80 19.01 -7.08 -10.79
CA THR A 80 19.47 -5.81 -11.36
C THR A 80 18.95 -5.54 -12.78
N LEU A 81 18.64 -6.59 -13.55
CA LEU A 81 18.06 -6.47 -14.90
C LEU A 81 16.73 -5.70 -14.91
N LEU A 82 15.96 -5.77 -13.83
CA LEU A 82 14.68 -5.07 -13.71
C LEU A 82 14.84 -3.56 -13.56
N PHE A 83 16.02 -3.06 -13.16
CA PHE A 83 16.24 -1.63 -12.98
C PHE A 83 15.94 -0.81 -14.24
N ASN A 84 16.34 -1.33 -15.40
CA ASN A 84 16.13 -0.71 -16.70
C ASN A 84 14.91 -1.25 -17.47
N ALA A 85 14.07 -2.07 -16.82
CA ALA A 85 12.85 -2.60 -17.40
C ALA A 85 11.69 -1.61 -17.17
N ARG A 86 11.51 -0.67 -18.09
CA ARG A 86 10.55 0.42 -17.99
C ARG A 86 9.12 -0.11 -17.79
N ASP A 87 8.71 -1.11 -18.57
CA ASP A 87 7.37 -1.68 -18.50
C ASP A 87 7.10 -2.34 -17.13
N ALA A 88 8.09 -3.07 -16.59
CA ALA A 88 8.01 -3.67 -15.26
C ALA A 88 7.95 -2.59 -14.16
N ARG A 89 8.72 -1.51 -14.31
CA ARG A 89 8.70 -0.39 -13.39
C ARG A 89 7.35 0.33 -13.40
N GLU A 90 6.81 0.65 -14.57
CA GLU A 90 5.50 1.29 -14.73
C GLU A 90 4.35 0.44 -14.16
N ALA A 91 4.49 -0.89 -14.18
CA ALA A 91 3.52 -1.81 -13.61
C ALA A 91 3.64 -1.93 -12.07
N VAL A 92 4.86 -1.91 -11.52
CA VAL A 92 5.13 -2.22 -10.10
C VAL A 92 5.19 -0.96 -9.22
N GLU A 93 5.75 0.15 -9.72
CA GLU A 93 5.95 1.39 -8.94
C GLU A 93 4.64 1.92 -8.31
N PRO A 94 3.48 1.96 -9.00
CA PRO A 94 2.21 2.40 -8.39
C PRO A 94 1.76 1.52 -7.22
N PHE A 95 2.02 0.21 -7.29
CA PHE A 95 1.69 -0.69 -6.18
C PHE A 95 2.55 -0.44 -4.96
N LEU A 96 3.85 -0.19 -5.14
CA LEU A 96 4.77 0.05 -4.02
C LEU A 96 4.56 1.41 -3.36
N THR A 97 4.16 2.44 -4.12
CA THR A 97 4.09 3.83 -3.64
C THR A 97 2.83 4.18 -2.87
N GLY A 98 1.88 3.27 -2.73
CA GLY A 98 0.66 3.57 -1.96
C GLY A 98 -0.37 2.44 -1.97
N GLU A 99 -0.59 1.75 -3.08
CA GLU A 99 -1.69 0.80 -3.19
C GLU A 99 -1.51 -0.39 -2.22
N VAL A 100 -0.30 -0.92 -2.10
CA VAL A 100 0.00 -2.03 -1.17
C VAL A 100 -0.27 -1.65 0.27
N PHE A 101 0.10 -0.42 0.67
CA PHE A 101 -0.18 0.09 2.00
C PHE A 101 -1.70 0.10 2.26
N HIS A 102 -2.47 0.72 1.37
CA HIS A 102 -3.93 0.78 1.50
C HIS A 102 -4.59 -0.60 1.52
N ILE A 103 -4.13 -1.54 0.68
CA ILE A 103 -4.67 -2.90 0.66
C ILE A 103 -4.55 -3.58 2.02
N PHE A 104 -3.39 -3.47 2.69
CA PHE A 104 -3.20 -4.11 4.01
C PHE A 104 -4.03 -3.44 5.10
N PHE A 105 -4.20 -2.11 5.05
CA PHE A 105 -5.05 -1.39 6.00
C PHE A 105 -6.53 -1.69 5.78
N GLU A 106 -7.02 -1.62 4.55
CA GLU A 106 -8.40 -2.03 4.23
C GLU A 106 -8.67 -3.47 4.66
N LEU A 107 -7.73 -4.40 4.40
CA LEU A 107 -7.89 -5.79 4.81
C LEU A 107 -8.04 -5.93 6.34
N MET A 108 -7.21 -5.24 7.12
CA MET A 108 -7.29 -5.31 8.58
C MET A 108 -8.55 -4.65 9.11
N TYR A 109 -8.96 -3.54 8.51
CA TYR A 109 -10.21 -2.85 8.81
C TYR A 109 -11.43 -3.76 8.57
N GLU A 110 -11.55 -4.34 7.38
CA GLU A 110 -12.68 -5.20 7.03
C GLU A 110 -12.68 -6.50 7.86
N LEU A 111 -11.52 -7.11 8.09
CA LEU A 111 -11.43 -8.30 8.96
C LEU A 111 -11.83 -8.02 10.41
N GLU A 112 -11.42 -6.89 10.98
CA GLU A 112 -11.81 -6.49 12.32
C GLU A 112 -13.31 -6.21 12.38
N SER A 113 -13.83 -5.43 11.45
CA SER A 113 -15.23 -5.06 11.34
C SER A 113 -16.13 -6.28 11.17
N ASP A 114 -15.83 -7.15 10.21
CA ASP A 114 -16.63 -8.34 9.93
C ASP A 114 -16.60 -9.35 11.08
N LEU A 115 -15.41 -9.60 11.66
CA LEU A 115 -15.30 -10.46 12.84
C LEU A 115 -16.08 -9.92 14.03
N LYS A 116 -16.04 -8.61 14.24
CA LYS A 116 -16.83 -7.94 15.27
C LYS A 116 -18.33 -8.13 15.04
N LEU A 117 -18.80 -7.87 13.81
CA LEU A 117 -20.21 -8.05 13.46
C LEU A 117 -20.69 -9.50 13.64
N VAL A 118 -19.88 -10.48 13.21
CA VAL A 118 -20.18 -11.91 13.40
C VAL A 118 -20.32 -12.26 14.88
N LEU A 119 -19.34 -11.84 15.69
CA LEU A 119 -19.36 -12.14 17.13
C LEU A 119 -20.52 -11.43 17.84
N LEU A 120 -20.76 -10.15 17.55
CA LEU A 120 -21.88 -9.39 18.07
C LEU A 120 -23.22 -10.06 17.73
N LEU A 121 -23.39 -10.47 16.47
CA LEU A 121 -24.61 -11.14 16.02
C LEU A 121 -24.83 -12.46 16.76
N ILE A 122 -23.79 -13.32 16.81
CA ILE A 122 -23.89 -14.64 17.47
C ILE A 122 -24.24 -14.48 18.95
N PHE A 123 -23.48 -13.68 19.71
CA PHE A 123 -23.67 -13.53 21.15
C PHE A 123 -25.04 -12.91 21.49
N ASN A 124 -25.45 -11.86 20.76
CA ASN A 124 -26.74 -11.23 20.98
C ASN A 124 -27.92 -12.11 20.53
N ALA A 125 -27.77 -12.83 19.40
CA ALA A 125 -28.81 -13.78 18.96
C ALA A 125 -29.01 -14.89 19.97
N ILE A 126 -27.96 -15.40 20.62
CA ILE A 126 -28.05 -16.38 21.69
C ILE A 126 -28.85 -15.79 22.87
N VAL A 127 -28.51 -14.59 23.33
CA VAL A 127 -29.22 -13.95 24.47
C VAL A 127 -30.66 -13.71 24.11
N LEU A 128 -31.00 -13.15 22.97
CA LEU A 128 -32.38 -12.90 22.54
C LEU A 128 -33.16 -14.20 22.36
N GLY A 129 -32.50 -15.26 21.85
CA GLY A 129 -33.12 -16.56 21.67
C GLY A 129 -33.43 -17.28 22.98
N LEU A 130 -32.58 -17.15 23.99
CA LEU A 130 -32.76 -17.79 25.31
C LEU A 130 -33.74 -17.01 26.21
N GLU A 131 -33.68 -15.67 26.12
CA GLU A 131 -34.42 -14.80 27.03
C GLU A 131 -35.80 -14.38 26.50
N ILE A 132 -35.99 -14.31 25.19
CA ILE A 132 -37.26 -13.88 24.59
C ILE A 132 -37.90 -15.03 23.81
N ASP A 133 -37.33 -15.39 22.64
CA ASP A 133 -37.88 -16.46 21.80
C ASP A 133 -36.85 -16.96 20.78
N ALA A 134 -36.79 -18.28 20.59
CA ALA A 134 -35.89 -18.92 19.60
C ALA A 134 -36.19 -18.56 18.15
N GLN A 135 -37.32 -17.94 17.83
CA GLN A 135 -37.64 -17.46 16.50
C GLN A 135 -36.77 -16.26 16.07
N LEU A 136 -36.24 -15.46 17.02
CA LEU A 136 -35.37 -14.32 16.70
C LEU A 136 -34.04 -14.75 16.06
N PRO A 137 -33.24 -15.67 16.62
CA PRO A 137 -32.07 -16.21 15.95
C PRO A 137 -32.36 -16.80 14.55
N VAL A 138 -33.51 -17.51 14.42
CA VAL A 138 -33.92 -18.05 13.11
C VAL A 138 -34.22 -16.96 12.11
N ALA A 139 -34.86 -15.86 12.52
CA ALA A 139 -35.07 -14.69 11.67
C ALA A 139 -33.75 -14.06 11.18
N TYR A 140 -32.75 -13.89 12.07
CA TYR A 140 -31.44 -13.36 11.68
C TYR A 140 -30.69 -14.31 10.71
N ALA A 141 -30.77 -15.63 10.93
CA ALA A 141 -30.20 -16.59 10.00
C ALA A 141 -30.89 -16.53 8.63
N LEU A 142 -32.20 -16.39 8.60
CA LEU A 142 -32.96 -16.23 7.35
C LEU A 142 -32.58 -14.95 6.60
N ILE A 143 -32.45 -13.82 7.33
CA ILE A 143 -31.99 -12.55 6.76
C ILE A 143 -30.62 -12.75 6.12
N PHE A 144 -29.66 -13.37 6.84
CA PHE A 144 -28.31 -13.62 6.33
C PHE A 144 -28.34 -14.41 5.03
N VAL A 145 -29.10 -15.50 4.97
CA VAL A 145 -29.20 -16.33 3.74
C VAL A 145 -29.78 -15.55 2.58
N ILE A 146 -30.85 -14.77 2.82
CA ILE A 146 -31.50 -13.99 1.76
C ILE A 146 -30.59 -12.87 1.27
N CYS A 147 -29.95 -12.11 2.17
CA CYS A 147 -29.01 -11.05 1.81
C CYS A 147 -27.82 -11.59 1.03
N MET A 148 -27.23 -12.70 1.48
CA MET A 148 -26.12 -13.37 0.78
C MET A 148 -26.54 -13.87 -0.60
N ALA A 149 -27.73 -14.43 -0.75
CA ALA A 149 -28.25 -14.87 -2.05
C ALA A 149 -28.44 -13.68 -3.02
N LEU A 150 -28.94 -12.56 -2.51
CA LEU A 150 -29.15 -11.34 -3.29
C LEU A 150 -27.80 -10.72 -3.72
N GLN A 151 -26.83 -10.60 -2.81
CA GLN A 151 -25.48 -10.12 -3.08
C GLN A 151 -24.78 -11.02 -4.12
N TYR A 152 -24.84 -12.34 -3.91
CA TYR A 152 -24.25 -13.30 -4.86
C TYR A 152 -24.88 -13.23 -6.24
N GLY A 153 -26.20 -13.08 -6.33
CA GLY A 153 -26.92 -12.98 -7.61
C GLY A 153 -26.55 -11.74 -8.43
N LEU A 154 -26.24 -10.63 -7.75
CA LEU A 154 -25.92 -9.35 -8.39
C LEU A 154 -24.41 -9.04 -8.44
N ARG A 155 -23.57 -9.92 -7.93
CA ARG A 155 -22.11 -9.72 -7.79
C ARG A 155 -21.42 -9.28 -9.09
N LEU A 156 -21.77 -9.89 -10.23
CA LEU A 156 -21.14 -9.57 -11.52
C LEU A 156 -21.44 -8.13 -11.96
N ARG A 157 -22.65 -7.65 -11.68
CA ARG A 157 -23.03 -6.27 -12.00
C ARG A 157 -22.32 -5.26 -11.10
N VAL A 158 -22.26 -5.55 -9.81
CA VAL A 158 -21.54 -4.72 -8.82
C VAL A 158 -20.05 -4.66 -9.19
N THR A 159 -19.41 -5.80 -9.41
CA THR A 159 -17.99 -5.87 -9.80
C THR A 159 -17.71 -5.11 -11.10
N ALA A 160 -18.55 -5.24 -12.12
CA ALA A 160 -18.37 -4.54 -13.40
C ALA A 160 -18.45 -3.01 -13.24
N THR A 161 -19.40 -2.50 -12.42
CA THR A 161 -19.51 -1.06 -12.15
C THR A 161 -18.33 -0.55 -11.33
N TYR A 162 -17.86 -1.32 -10.35
CA TYR A 162 -16.71 -0.99 -9.53
C TYR A 162 -15.42 -0.90 -10.35
N LEU A 163 -15.10 -1.93 -11.17
CA LEU A 163 -13.94 -1.92 -12.06
C LEU A 163 -13.98 -0.76 -13.06
N GLY A 164 -15.16 -0.48 -13.63
CA GLY A 164 -15.35 0.65 -14.52
C GLY A 164 -15.09 2.00 -13.84
N ASN A 165 -15.49 2.13 -12.58
CA ASN A 165 -15.21 3.29 -11.75
C ASN A 165 -13.72 3.44 -11.46
N GLN A 166 -13.08 2.37 -10.96
CA GLN A 166 -11.66 2.35 -10.63
C GLN A 166 -10.78 2.76 -11.82
N GLN A 167 -11.04 2.21 -13.02
CA GLN A 167 -10.29 2.56 -14.22
C GLN A 167 -10.39 4.04 -14.58
N ARG A 168 -11.59 4.65 -14.45
CA ARG A 168 -11.78 6.06 -14.77
C ARG A 168 -11.17 6.98 -13.72
N THR A 169 -11.25 6.61 -12.44
CA THR A 169 -10.61 7.32 -11.35
C THR A 169 -9.09 7.28 -11.50
N ASN A 170 -8.51 6.14 -11.81
CA ASN A 170 -7.07 6.01 -12.04
C ASN A 170 -6.60 6.88 -13.22
N ARG A 171 -7.39 6.95 -14.32
CA ARG A 171 -7.07 7.85 -15.45
C ARG A 171 -7.17 9.33 -15.08
N LEU A 172 -8.11 9.71 -14.21
CA LEU A 172 -8.21 11.07 -13.69
C LEU A 172 -6.99 11.39 -12.81
N THR A 173 -6.66 10.52 -11.85
CA THR A 173 -5.53 10.69 -10.95
C THR A 173 -4.21 10.79 -11.71
N ALA A 174 -3.98 9.90 -12.68
CA ALA A 174 -2.78 9.96 -13.54
C ALA A 174 -2.66 11.30 -14.28
N HIS A 175 -3.78 11.88 -14.75
CA HIS A 175 -3.77 13.19 -15.37
C HIS A 175 -3.52 14.33 -14.36
N THR A 176 -3.97 14.17 -13.12
CA THR A 176 -3.75 15.16 -12.05
C THR A 176 -2.28 15.30 -11.68
N TYR A 177 -1.48 14.24 -11.77
CA TYR A 177 -0.03 14.30 -11.54
C TYR A 177 0.70 15.27 -12.49
N THR A 178 0.15 15.53 -13.68
CA THR A 178 0.72 16.48 -14.64
C THR A 178 0.28 17.94 -14.37
N ALA A 179 -0.50 18.18 -13.29
CA ALA A 179 -1.03 19.51 -12.96
C ALA A 179 0.10 20.49 -12.66
N TRP A 180 1.12 20.06 -11.89
CA TRP A 180 2.23 20.90 -11.49
C TRP A 180 2.88 21.59 -12.71
N ASP A 181 3.30 20.80 -13.70
CA ASP A 181 4.01 21.32 -14.87
C ASP A 181 3.13 22.20 -15.75
N ASN A 182 1.85 21.81 -15.93
CA ASN A 182 0.93 22.52 -16.82
C ASN A 182 0.32 23.80 -16.21
N VAL A 183 0.24 23.88 -14.86
CA VAL A 183 -0.27 25.04 -14.15
C VAL A 183 0.86 26.02 -13.85
N PHE A 184 1.94 25.57 -13.20
CA PHE A 184 3.02 26.44 -12.74
C PHE A 184 3.99 26.87 -13.85
N SER A 185 3.93 26.25 -15.03
CA SER A 185 4.63 26.78 -16.22
C SER A 185 4.11 28.17 -16.65
N GLY A 186 2.92 28.58 -16.21
CA GLY A 186 2.30 29.86 -16.57
C GLY A 186 1.82 29.94 -18.04
N ASN A 187 1.97 28.88 -18.82
CA ASN A 187 1.61 28.86 -20.24
C ASN A 187 0.10 28.69 -20.44
N ARG A 188 -0.58 29.74 -20.91
CA ARG A 188 -2.04 29.73 -21.16
C ARG A 188 -2.48 28.58 -22.08
N TYR A 189 -1.67 28.25 -23.09
CA TYR A 189 -1.94 27.18 -24.04
C TYR A 189 -1.94 25.82 -23.34
N ASN A 190 -0.86 25.47 -22.64
CA ASN A 190 -0.71 24.19 -21.94
C ASN A 190 -1.78 24.02 -20.87
N TYR A 191 -2.01 25.05 -20.06
CA TYR A 191 -3.11 25.06 -19.09
C TYR A 191 -4.48 24.83 -19.75
N GLY A 192 -4.75 25.50 -20.90
CA GLY A 192 -6.01 25.35 -21.62
C GLY A 192 -6.26 23.93 -22.12
N VAL A 193 -5.24 23.26 -22.64
CA VAL A 193 -5.30 21.85 -23.08
C VAL A 193 -5.51 20.94 -21.89
N TRP A 194 -4.67 21.07 -20.86
CA TRP A 194 -4.74 20.27 -19.65
C TRP A 194 -6.11 20.39 -18.94
N ASN A 195 -6.62 21.60 -18.76
CA ASN A 195 -7.88 21.86 -18.07
C ASN A 195 -9.10 21.30 -18.85
N ARG A 196 -9.05 21.29 -20.18
CA ARG A 196 -10.09 20.68 -21.00
C ARG A 196 -10.16 19.17 -20.81
N GLU A 197 -9.00 18.52 -20.85
CA GLU A 197 -8.90 17.08 -20.58
C GLU A 197 -9.26 16.73 -19.15
N PHE A 198 -8.79 17.51 -18.17
CA PHE A 198 -9.15 17.34 -16.76
C PHE A 198 -10.66 17.35 -16.55
N LYS A 199 -11.36 18.37 -17.11
CA LYS A 199 -12.81 18.46 -17.02
C LYS A 199 -13.54 17.28 -17.68
N ALA A 200 -13.02 16.77 -18.78
CA ALA A 200 -13.60 15.62 -19.46
C ALA A 200 -13.43 14.34 -18.63
N ARG A 201 -12.22 14.10 -18.10
CA ARG A 201 -11.91 12.94 -17.24
C ARG A 201 -12.66 12.99 -15.91
N LEU A 202 -12.76 14.17 -15.31
CA LEU A 202 -13.52 14.40 -14.07
C LEU A 202 -15.00 14.03 -14.25
N ARG A 203 -15.65 14.49 -15.34
CA ARG A 203 -17.05 14.14 -15.63
C ARG A 203 -17.22 12.64 -15.86
N ALA A 204 -16.29 12.00 -16.56
CA ALA A 204 -16.32 10.57 -16.81
C ALA A 204 -16.15 9.75 -15.52
N ALA A 205 -15.23 10.15 -14.64
CA ALA A 205 -15.01 9.55 -13.34
C ALA A 205 -16.24 9.73 -12.43
N LEU A 206 -16.77 10.97 -12.34
CA LEU A 206 -17.99 11.27 -11.57
C LEU A 206 -19.18 10.42 -12.02
N LYS A 207 -19.43 10.33 -13.33
CA LYS A 207 -20.52 9.50 -13.86
C LYS A 207 -20.35 8.02 -13.48
N ALA A 208 -19.13 7.50 -13.54
CA ALA A 208 -18.84 6.12 -13.16
C ALA A 208 -19.03 5.90 -11.65
N GLN A 209 -18.55 6.84 -10.84
CA GLN A 209 -18.71 6.82 -9.39
C GLN A 209 -20.18 6.82 -8.99
N ILE A 210 -21.00 7.72 -9.56
CA ILE A 210 -22.45 7.76 -9.32
C ILE A 210 -23.09 6.42 -9.71
N THR A 211 -22.73 5.84 -10.86
CA THR A 211 -23.29 4.56 -11.30
C THR A 211 -22.92 3.43 -10.32
N ALA A 212 -21.68 3.39 -9.84
CA ALA A 212 -21.23 2.39 -8.87
C ALA A 212 -21.96 2.56 -7.54
N ILE A 213 -22.07 3.79 -7.02
CA ILE A 213 -22.77 4.10 -5.77
C ILE A 213 -24.25 3.71 -5.89
N VAL A 214 -24.96 4.15 -6.94
CA VAL A 214 -26.38 3.83 -7.11
C VAL A 214 -26.61 2.31 -7.20
N THR A 215 -25.70 1.58 -7.81
CA THR A 215 -25.81 0.12 -7.88
C THR A 215 -25.60 -0.53 -6.51
N ARG A 216 -24.59 -0.09 -5.76
CA ARG A 216 -24.26 -0.59 -4.43
C ARG A 216 -25.34 -0.22 -3.41
N GLU A 217 -25.65 1.07 -3.30
CA GLU A 217 -26.62 1.58 -2.32
C GLU A 217 -28.04 1.12 -2.62
N GLY A 218 -28.39 0.95 -3.90
CA GLY A 218 -29.67 0.36 -4.29
C GLY A 218 -29.81 -1.09 -3.83
N LEU A 219 -28.74 -1.87 -3.93
CA LEU A 219 -28.71 -3.26 -3.45
C LEU A 219 -28.75 -3.31 -1.91
N SER A 220 -27.95 -2.44 -1.24
CA SER A 220 -27.94 -2.31 0.21
C SER A 220 -29.32 -1.93 0.76
N SER A 221 -29.93 -0.89 0.19
CA SER A 221 -31.27 -0.44 0.58
C SER A 221 -32.33 -1.52 0.41
N ALA A 222 -32.31 -2.26 -0.70
CA ALA A 222 -33.23 -3.37 -0.94
C ALA A 222 -33.03 -4.48 0.11
N SER A 223 -31.79 -4.85 0.42
CA SER A 223 -31.44 -5.84 1.45
C SER A 223 -31.88 -5.35 2.84
N GLY A 224 -31.68 -4.07 3.16
CA GLY A 224 -32.07 -3.47 4.43
C GLY A 224 -33.59 -3.49 4.63
N VAL A 225 -34.37 -3.15 3.62
CA VAL A 225 -35.85 -3.23 3.70
C VAL A 225 -36.32 -4.67 3.91
N ILE A 226 -35.73 -5.64 3.17
CA ILE A 226 -36.04 -7.06 3.35
C ILE A 226 -35.72 -7.51 4.78
N SER A 227 -34.55 -7.14 5.31
CA SER A 227 -34.14 -7.47 6.66
C SER A 227 -35.11 -6.93 7.72
N LEU A 228 -35.51 -5.67 7.59
CA LEU A 228 -36.49 -5.07 8.49
C LEU A 228 -37.86 -5.77 8.41
N VAL A 229 -38.37 -6.08 7.22
CA VAL A 229 -39.63 -6.79 7.05
C VAL A 229 -39.59 -8.14 7.75
N ILE A 230 -38.50 -8.90 7.64
CA ILE A 230 -38.37 -10.22 8.25
C ILE A 230 -38.34 -10.09 9.81
N VAL A 231 -37.51 -9.16 10.35
CA VAL A 231 -37.42 -8.93 11.79
C VAL A 231 -38.77 -8.50 12.37
N PHE A 232 -39.42 -7.51 11.74
CA PHE A 232 -40.74 -7.05 12.22
C PHE A 232 -41.82 -8.14 12.10
N ALA A 233 -41.77 -8.98 11.06
CA ALA A 233 -42.67 -10.14 10.96
C ALA A 233 -42.44 -11.15 12.08
N ALA A 234 -41.17 -11.45 12.44
CA ALA A 234 -40.85 -12.32 13.57
C ALA A 234 -41.32 -11.71 14.88
N ILE A 235 -41.04 -10.42 15.12
CA ILE A 235 -41.52 -9.69 16.32
C ILE A 235 -43.03 -9.75 16.42
N ALA A 236 -43.76 -9.47 15.35
CA ALA A 236 -45.22 -9.50 15.33
C ALA A 236 -45.76 -10.91 15.64
N LEU A 237 -45.13 -11.94 15.07
CA LEU A 237 -45.50 -13.34 15.32
C LEU A 237 -45.29 -13.70 16.78
N ILE A 238 -44.15 -13.39 17.39
CA ILE A 238 -43.86 -13.62 18.80
C ILE A 238 -44.84 -12.85 19.69
N ALA A 239 -45.13 -11.60 19.40
CA ALA A 239 -46.07 -10.78 20.13
C ALA A 239 -47.50 -11.36 20.11
N VAL A 240 -47.95 -11.89 18.96
CA VAL A 240 -49.26 -12.55 18.87
C VAL A 240 -49.28 -13.86 19.62
N GLN A 241 -48.23 -14.66 19.57
CA GLN A 241 -48.12 -15.93 20.31
C GLN A 241 -48.08 -15.75 21.83
N ASN A 242 -47.45 -14.67 22.31
CA ASN A 242 -47.27 -14.36 23.70
C ASN A 242 -48.15 -13.19 24.21
N HIS A 243 -49.29 -12.96 23.58
CA HIS A 243 -50.17 -11.81 23.91
C HIS A 243 -50.65 -11.77 25.37
N GLY A 244 -50.62 -12.88 26.11
CA GLY A 244 -50.96 -12.97 27.53
C GLY A 244 -49.79 -12.79 28.49
N ASP A 245 -48.56 -12.75 27.99
CA ASP A 245 -47.34 -12.59 28.80
C ASP A 245 -46.77 -11.13 28.66
N THR A 246 -47.17 -10.30 29.64
CA THR A 246 -46.76 -8.90 29.68
C THR A 246 -45.25 -8.74 29.80
N ALA A 247 -44.55 -9.64 30.49
CA ALA A 247 -43.10 -9.54 30.66
C ALA A 247 -42.36 -9.77 29.34
N VAL A 248 -42.78 -10.75 28.53
CA VAL A 248 -42.23 -10.98 27.18
C VAL A 248 -42.51 -9.80 26.26
N LEU A 249 -43.69 -9.22 26.26
CA LEU A 249 -44.05 -8.08 25.43
C LEU A 249 -43.24 -6.83 25.79
N ILE A 250 -43.02 -6.55 27.08
CA ILE A 250 -42.20 -5.45 27.55
C ILE A 250 -40.70 -5.67 27.14
N ALA A 251 -40.19 -6.89 27.34
CA ALA A 251 -38.82 -7.25 26.94
C ALA A 251 -38.63 -7.12 25.41
N LEU A 252 -39.61 -7.56 24.63
CA LEU A 252 -39.60 -7.43 23.15
C LEU A 252 -39.56 -5.95 22.72
N ALA A 253 -40.40 -5.12 23.37
CA ALA A 253 -40.45 -3.68 23.09
C ALA A 253 -39.12 -2.96 23.51
N ALA A 254 -38.61 -3.30 24.69
CA ALA A 254 -37.38 -2.71 25.23
C ALA A 254 -36.15 -3.06 24.38
N THR A 255 -36.11 -4.24 23.77
CA THR A 255 -35.02 -4.69 22.90
C THR A 255 -35.22 -4.36 21.43
N LEU A 256 -36.31 -3.71 21.02
CA LEU A 256 -36.59 -3.38 19.61
C LEU A 256 -35.47 -2.63 18.90
N PRO A 257 -34.84 -1.57 19.49
CA PRO A 257 -33.71 -0.92 18.87
C PRO A 257 -32.53 -1.90 18.60
N ARG A 258 -32.26 -2.79 19.55
CA ARG A 258 -31.20 -3.79 19.42
C ARG A 258 -31.48 -4.80 18.34
N GLN A 259 -32.73 -5.20 18.16
CA GLN A 259 -33.13 -6.12 17.09
C GLN A 259 -32.97 -5.49 15.70
N ILE A 260 -33.28 -4.20 15.58
CA ILE A 260 -33.03 -3.42 14.36
C ILE A 260 -31.53 -3.33 14.08
N ASP A 261 -30.70 -3.04 15.09
CA ASP A 261 -29.24 -2.97 14.95
C ASP A 261 -28.64 -4.31 14.52
N LEU A 262 -29.15 -5.43 15.05
CA LEU A 262 -28.71 -6.76 14.62
C LEU A 262 -29.12 -7.07 13.18
N ALA A 263 -30.31 -6.66 12.73
CA ALA A 263 -30.70 -6.79 11.33
C ALA A 263 -29.79 -5.99 10.41
N HIS A 264 -29.37 -4.79 10.82
CA HIS A 264 -28.36 -3.98 10.11
C HIS A 264 -26.98 -4.65 10.12
N SER A 265 -26.59 -5.26 11.24
CA SER A 265 -25.32 -6.01 11.35
C SER A 265 -25.25 -7.19 10.37
N VAL A 266 -26.37 -7.91 10.19
CA VAL A 266 -26.46 -8.98 9.17
C VAL A 266 -26.28 -8.44 7.77
N LEU A 267 -26.85 -7.28 7.46
CA LEU A 267 -26.66 -6.62 6.18
C LEU A 267 -25.19 -6.22 5.98
N GLY A 268 -24.59 -5.61 7.00
CA GLY A 268 -23.17 -5.24 7.01
C GLY A 268 -22.25 -6.42 6.68
N LEU A 269 -22.50 -7.60 7.28
CA LEU A 269 -21.75 -8.82 6.98
C LEU A 269 -21.88 -9.26 5.51
N ALA A 270 -23.10 -9.15 4.95
CA ALA A 270 -23.30 -9.51 3.55
C ALA A 270 -22.57 -8.57 2.58
N GLU A 271 -22.41 -7.29 2.94
CA GLU A 271 -21.65 -6.29 2.19
C GLU A 271 -20.15 -6.48 2.38
N GLY A 272 -19.66 -6.65 3.62
CA GLY A 272 -18.26 -6.86 3.97
C GLY A 272 -17.65 -8.06 3.26
N TRP A 273 -18.43 -9.11 3.04
CA TRP A 273 -17.99 -10.26 2.24
C TRP A 273 -17.59 -9.87 0.81
N ASN A 274 -18.32 -8.96 0.17
CA ASN A 274 -17.95 -8.47 -1.17
C ASN A 274 -16.72 -7.58 -1.13
N ASP A 275 -16.57 -6.77 -0.11
CA ASP A 275 -15.41 -5.90 0.09
C ASP A 275 -14.15 -6.75 0.35
N LEU A 276 -14.23 -7.81 1.16
CA LEU A 276 -13.14 -8.78 1.35
C LEU A 276 -12.76 -9.50 0.06
N LEU A 277 -13.71 -9.89 -0.77
CA LEU A 277 -13.42 -10.49 -2.09
C LEU A 277 -12.72 -9.51 -3.03
N ALA A 278 -13.11 -8.23 -3.02
CA ALA A 278 -12.47 -7.18 -3.79
C ALA A 278 -11.02 -6.95 -3.32
N ILE A 279 -10.80 -6.86 -2.01
CA ILE A 279 -9.46 -6.76 -1.41
C ILE A 279 -8.60 -7.98 -1.76
N TRP A 280 -9.16 -9.18 -1.67
CA TRP A 280 -8.47 -10.43 -2.03
C TRP A 280 -8.01 -10.42 -3.49
N THR A 281 -8.84 -9.92 -4.39
CA THR A 281 -8.49 -9.77 -5.82
C THR A 281 -7.33 -8.79 -6.01
N ARG A 282 -7.33 -7.67 -5.28
CA ARG A 282 -6.24 -6.67 -5.29
C ARG A 282 -4.95 -7.23 -4.71
N ILE A 283 -5.02 -8.03 -3.64
CA ILE A 283 -3.86 -8.77 -3.10
C ILE A 283 -3.30 -9.72 -4.15
N GLY A 284 -4.16 -10.44 -4.87
CA GLY A 284 -3.73 -11.31 -5.98
C GLY A 284 -2.95 -10.53 -7.05
N GLY A 285 -3.40 -9.34 -7.42
CA GLY A 285 -2.68 -8.42 -8.31
C GLY A 285 -1.32 -8.00 -7.73
N ALA A 286 -1.27 -7.61 -6.47
CA ALA A 286 -0.02 -7.23 -5.80
C ALA A 286 0.98 -8.40 -5.74
N VAL A 287 0.51 -9.63 -5.52
CA VAL A 287 1.34 -10.85 -5.52
C VAL A 287 1.89 -11.15 -6.92
N GLN A 288 1.11 -10.95 -7.98
CA GLN A 288 1.59 -11.10 -9.35
C GLN A 288 2.74 -10.13 -9.68
N HIS A 289 2.68 -8.90 -9.16
CA HIS A 289 3.72 -7.88 -9.32
C HIS A 289 4.87 -8.00 -8.32
N PHE A 290 4.78 -8.91 -7.35
CA PHE A 290 5.83 -9.15 -6.35
C PHE A 290 7.16 -9.60 -6.98
N SER A 291 7.11 -10.38 -8.05
CA SER A 291 8.27 -10.91 -8.76
C SER A 291 8.09 -10.70 -10.27
N PRO A 292 8.26 -9.45 -10.78
CA PRO A 292 8.15 -9.20 -12.20
C PRO A 292 9.20 -10.03 -12.96
N ASP A 293 8.80 -10.59 -14.09
CA ASP A 293 9.72 -11.35 -14.91
C ASP A 293 10.74 -10.41 -15.57
N ALA A 294 12.01 -10.79 -15.51
CA ALA A 294 13.03 -10.13 -16.30
C ALA A 294 12.75 -10.46 -17.77
N ASP A 295 12.52 -9.44 -18.58
CA ASP A 295 12.25 -9.58 -19.99
C ASP A 295 13.38 -10.40 -20.65
N ALA A 296 13.06 -11.56 -21.22
CA ALA A 296 13.99 -12.40 -21.96
C ALA A 296 14.63 -11.65 -23.15
N SER A 297 14.01 -10.54 -23.60
CA SER A 297 14.54 -9.66 -24.64
C SER A 297 15.65 -8.72 -24.15
N PHE A 298 15.96 -8.69 -22.83
CA PHE A 298 16.92 -7.76 -22.25
C PHE A 298 18.29 -7.89 -22.92
N ALA A 299 18.77 -9.12 -23.16
CA ALA A 299 20.02 -9.37 -23.85
C ALA A 299 20.04 -8.83 -25.31
N ARG A 300 18.88 -8.79 -25.97
CA ARG A 300 18.74 -8.24 -27.34
C ARG A 300 18.87 -6.72 -27.41
N ARG A 301 18.72 -6.02 -26.27
CA ARG A 301 18.87 -4.56 -26.20
C ARG A 301 20.34 -4.14 -26.30
N ILE A 302 21.31 -5.05 -26.03
CA ILE A 302 22.73 -4.77 -26.06
C ILE A 302 23.28 -5.05 -27.48
N LYS A 303 23.58 -3.99 -28.22
CA LYS A 303 24.10 -4.08 -29.58
C LYS A 303 25.64 -3.99 -29.56
N PHE A 304 26.32 -5.10 -29.22
CA PHE A 304 27.78 -5.15 -29.10
C PHE A 304 28.54 -4.54 -30.32
N LYS A 305 28.04 -4.75 -31.55
CA LYS A 305 28.63 -4.20 -32.78
C LYS A 305 28.63 -2.67 -32.79
N SER A 306 27.78 -2.00 -32.06
CA SER A 306 27.67 -0.54 -31.98
C SER A 306 28.33 0.05 -30.72
N LEU A 307 28.87 -0.80 -29.84
CA LEU A 307 29.56 -0.41 -28.62
C LEU A 307 31.09 -0.38 -28.90
N LYS A 308 31.74 0.69 -28.44
CA LYS A 308 33.20 0.83 -28.43
C LYS A 308 33.65 0.76 -26.98
N LEU A 309 34.48 -0.22 -26.67
CA LEU A 309 35.09 -0.41 -25.36
C LEU A 309 36.54 0.04 -25.46
N THR A 310 36.94 0.94 -24.57
CA THR A 310 38.33 1.44 -24.54
C THR A 310 38.86 1.34 -23.13
N GLU A 311 39.99 0.69 -22.94
CA GLU A 311 40.73 0.70 -21.69
C GLU A 311 41.52 2.03 -21.58
N ALA A 312 41.34 2.74 -20.48
CA ALA A 312 42.12 3.92 -20.18
C ALA A 312 43.36 3.48 -19.38
N SER A 313 44.43 3.21 -20.13
CA SER A 313 45.79 3.08 -19.57
C SER A 313 46.48 4.44 -19.57
N SER A 314 47.47 4.63 -18.68
CA SER A 314 48.19 5.90 -18.51
C SER A 314 48.87 6.39 -19.79
N ASP A 315 49.22 5.50 -20.74
CA ASP A 315 50.01 5.85 -21.94
C ASP A 315 49.33 5.52 -23.29
N ALA A 316 48.25 4.74 -23.31
CA ALA A 316 47.55 4.45 -24.57
C ALA A 316 46.12 3.96 -24.34
N ARG A 317 45.16 4.46 -25.12
CA ARG A 317 43.79 3.92 -25.16
C ARG A 317 43.79 2.67 -26.04
N GLN A 318 43.79 1.48 -25.45
CA GLN A 318 43.61 0.23 -26.18
C GLN A 318 42.13 -0.08 -26.42
N ALA A 319 41.80 -0.35 -27.66
CA ALA A 319 40.45 -0.81 -28.00
C ALA A 319 40.26 -2.26 -27.53
N LEU A 320 39.28 -2.49 -26.65
CA LEU A 320 38.88 -3.81 -26.22
C LEU A 320 37.82 -4.37 -27.18
N VAL A 321 38.07 -5.54 -27.74
CA VAL A 321 37.10 -6.21 -28.60
C VAL A 321 36.35 -7.27 -27.80
N ALA A 322 35.09 -6.97 -27.51
CA ALA A 322 34.17 -7.97 -26.95
C ALA A 322 32.96 -8.13 -27.88
N THR A 323 32.70 -9.34 -28.29
CA THR A 323 31.62 -9.67 -29.23
C THR A 323 30.28 -9.91 -28.53
N ASP A 324 30.34 -10.29 -27.27
CA ASP A 324 29.20 -10.63 -26.44
C ASP A 324 29.50 -10.41 -24.95
N LEU A 325 28.48 -10.62 -24.10
CA LEU A 325 28.57 -10.44 -22.66
C LEU A 325 29.57 -11.41 -21.99
N PRO A 326 29.59 -12.72 -22.30
CA PRO A 326 30.59 -13.65 -21.75
C PRO A 326 32.03 -13.25 -22.09
N ALA A 327 32.32 -12.82 -23.33
CA ALA A 327 33.67 -12.37 -23.72
C ALA A 327 34.08 -11.15 -22.87
N LEU A 328 33.21 -10.18 -22.68
CA LEU A 328 33.49 -9.02 -21.83
C LEU A 328 33.69 -9.40 -20.38
N LEU A 329 32.88 -10.30 -19.82
CA LEU A 329 33.05 -10.82 -18.46
C LEU A 329 34.42 -11.49 -18.25
N ASN A 330 34.88 -12.28 -19.21
CA ASN A 330 36.20 -12.92 -19.16
C ASN A 330 37.33 -11.86 -19.08
N VAL A 331 37.23 -10.80 -19.91
CA VAL A 331 38.17 -9.66 -19.84
C VAL A 331 38.16 -9.00 -18.48
N LEU A 332 36.96 -8.66 -17.96
CA LEU A 332 36.83 -8.02 -16.64
C LEU A 332 37.37 -8.88 -15.51
N GLN A 333 37.16 -10.21 -15.58
CA GLN A 333 37.63 -11.15 -14.57
C GLN A 333 39.15 -11.32 -14.57
N ALA A 334 39.78 -11.17 -15.71
CA ALA A 334 41.25 -11.20 -15.87
C ALA A 334 41.93 -9.94 -15.33
N MET A 335 41.23 -8.79 -15.29
CA MET A 335 41.76 -7.53 -14.77
C MET A 335 41.77 -7.53 -13.23
N GLN A 336 42.84 -7.03 -12.64
CA GLN A 336 42.92 -6.78 -11.18
C GLN A 336 42.39 -5.38 -10.84
N SER A 337 42.70 -4.40 -11.61
CA SER A 337 42.27 -3.00 -11.49
C SER A 337 42.32 -2.35 -12.87
N GLY A 338 41.76 -1.16 -13.04
CA GLY A 338 41.77 -0.42 -14.28
C GLY A 338 40.44 0.24 -14.58
N ARG A 339 40.40 0.94 -15.72
CA ARG A 339 39.24 1.75 -16.16
C ARG A 339 38.86 1.42 -17.59
N ILE A 340 37.61 1.08 -17.82
CA ILE A 340 37.06 0.82 -19.15
C ILE A 340 35.92 1.81 -19.40
N ASN A 341 36.05 2.54 -20.52
CA ASN A 341 35.01 3.44 -20.99
C ASN A 341 34.16 2.75 -22.06
N VAL A 342 32.82 2.81 -21.90
CA VAL A 342 31.83 2.27 -22.83
C VAL A 342 31.20 3.40 -23.62
N ARG A 343 31.38 3.40 -24.93
CA ARG A 343 30.82 4.39 -25.85
C ARG A 343 29.88 3.75 -26.86
N GLY A 344 28.96 4.52 -27.36
CA GLY A 344 28.02 4.10 -28.41
C GLY A 344 26.87 5.09 -28.54
N GLY A 345 26.19 5.06 -29.66
CA GLY A 345 25.03 5.91 -29.91
C GLY A 345 23.87 5.68 -28.92
N ASN A 346 22.92 6.61 -28.91
CA ASN A 346 21.69 6.44 -28.12
C ASN A 346 20.94 5.17 -28.56
N GLY A 347 20.43 4.40 -27.61
CA GLY A 347 19.76 3.13 -27.90
C GLY A 347 20.70 1.96 -28.28
N SER A 348 22.03 2.09 -28.11
CA SER A 348 22.98 0.98 -28.31
C SER A 348 23.02 -0.03 -27.18
N GLY A 349 22.34 0.26 -26.03
CA GLY A 349 22.24 -0.63 -24.88
C GLY A 349 23.35 -0.49 -23.85
N LYS A 350 24.01 0.68 -23.76
CA LYS A 350 25.08 0.96 -22.76
C LYS A 350 24.65 0.69 -21.33
N SER A 351 23.58 1.37 -20.85
CA SER A 351 23.06 1.20 -19.50
C SER A 351 22.54 -0.22 -19.26
N SER A 352 21.98 -0.87 -20.30
CA SER A 352 21.58 -2.29 -20.24
C SER A 352 22.79 -3.21 -20.07
N LEU A 353 23.93 -2.88 -20.69
CA LEU A 353 25.18 -3.63 -20.53
C LEU A 353 25.66 -3.56 -19.08
N LEU A 354 25.68 -2.36 -18.46
CA LEU A 354 26.11 -2.22 -17.06
C LEU A 354 25.20 -3.00 -16.10
N ALA A 355 23.88 -2.96 -16.31
CA ALA A 355 22.93 -3.72 -15.52
C ALA A 355 23.11 -5.25 -15.69
N ALA A 356 23.42 -5.72 -16.93
CA ALA A 356 23.71 -7.11 -17.21
C ALA A 356 25.00 -7.58 -16.51
N LEU A 357 26.09 -6.78 -16.60
CA LEU A 357 27.33 -7.05 -15.91
C LEU A 357 27.15 -7.13 -14.39
N LYS A 358 26.36 -6.21 -13.81
CA LYS A 358 26.02 -6.24 -12.39
C LYS A 358 25.24 -7.49 -12.02
N ASN A 359 24.31 -7.93 -12.84
CA ASN A 359 23.53 -9.14 -12.62
C ASN A 359 24.44 -10.39 -12.57
N GLU A 360 25.37 -10.51 -13.49
CA GLU A 360 26.30 -11.66 -13.56
C GLU A 360 27.35 -11.66 -12.43
N LEU A 361 27.85 -10.49 -12.06
CA LEU A 361 28.87 -10.37 -11.01
C LEU A 361 28.28 -10.27 -9.60
N GLY A 362 27.00 -10.01 -9.48
CA GLY A 362 26.27 -10.03 -8.21
C GLY A 362 26.85 -9.09 -7.14
N GLY A 363 27.07 -9.61 -5.94
CA GLY A 363 27.60 -8.86 -4.80
C GLY A 363 29.03 -8.35 -4.96
N ARG A 364 29.79 -8.87 -5.93
CA ARG A 364 31.16 -8.44 -6.21
C ARG A 364 31.25 -7.10 -6.96
N ALA A 365 30.12 -6.61 -7.49
CA ALA A 365 30.05 -5.38 -8.26
C ALA A 365 29.17 -4.35 -7.55
N TYR A 366 29.53 -3.08 -7.66
CA TYR A 366 28.71 -1.92 -7.33
C TYR A 366 28.19 -1.28 -8.62
N PHE A 367 26.90 -0.94 -8.67
CA PHE A 367 26.28 -0.30 -9.82
C PHE A 367 25.64 1.03 -9.41
N TRP A 368 26.10 2.12 -10.01
CA TRP A 368 25.52 3.44 -9.87
C TRP A 368 24.81 3.85 -11.18
N PRO A 369 23.50 3.63 -11.24
CA PRO A 369 22.67 4.01 -12.38
C PRO A 369 22.38 5.52 -12.40
N THR A 370 21.90 6.00 -13.52
CA THR A 370 21.44 7.39 -13.69
C THR A 370 20.12 7.59 -12.93
N THR A 371 20.18 7.82 -11.61
CA THR A 371 19.03 8.11 -10.76
C THR A 371 19.46 8.88 -9.51
N ASP A 372 18.59 9.75 -9.02
CA ASP A 372 18.76 10.50 -7.78
C ASP A 372 18.02 9.89 -6.57
N LYS A 373 17.39 8.72 -6.78
CA LYS A 373 16.57 8.04 -5.76
C LYS A 373 17.33 6.99 -4.94
N LEU A 374 18.64 6.80 -5.16
CA LEU A 374 19.43 5.90 -4.33
C LEU A 374 19.66 6.51 -2.93
N ALA A 375 19.56 5.65 -1.90
CA ALA A 375 19.79 6.06 -0.52
C ALA A 375 21.29 6.12 -0.21
N PHE A 376 21.75 7.24 0.36
CA PHE A 376 23.10 7.50 0.85
C PHE A 376 23.05 8.03 2.28
N LYS A 377 24.16 7.95 2.99
CA LYS A 377 24.24 8.39 4.41
C LYS A 377 24.46 9.89 4.55
N PHE A 378 25.19 10.54 3.63
CA PHE A 378 25.55 11.95 3.76
C PHE A 378 24.33 12.90 3.90
N PRO A 379 23.16 12.66 3.28
CA PRO A 379 22.01 13.53 3.47
C PRO A 379 21.51 13.53 4.92
N HIS A 380 21.53 12.37 5.58
CA HIS A 380 21.10 12.23 6.98
C HIS A 380 22.10 12.89 7.95
N ALA A 381 23.41 12.71 7.72
CA ALA A 381 24.43 13.37 8.53
C ALA A 381 24.31 14.89 8.48
N ILE A 382 24.08 15.48 7.30
CA ILE A 382 23.91 16.93 7.14
C ILE A 382 22.61 17.40 7.79
N ALA A 383 21.54 16.60 7.74
CA ALA A 383 20.28 16.93 8.40
C ALA A 383 20.45 17.01 9.92
N GLN A 384 21.17 16.04 10.51
CA GLN A 384 21.50 16.05 11.95
C GLN A 384 22.38 17.24 12.37
N GLU A 385 23.37 17.62 11.55
CA GLU A 385 24.21 18.80 11.82
C GLU A 385 23.45 20.13 11.74
N ARG A 386 22.38 20.20 10.91
CA ARG A 386 21.57 21.41 10.70
C ARG A 386 20.29 21.46 11.51
N ALA A 387 19.94 20.37 12.18
CA ALA A 387 18.82 20.36 13.10
C ALA A 387 19.14 21.34 14.24
N VAL A 388 18.49 22.51 14.21
CA VAL A 388 18.43 23.40 15.36
C VAL A 388 17.77 22.58 16.46
N PRO A 389 18.30 22.53 17.69
CA PRO A 389 17.60 21.83 18.77
C PRO A 389 16.21 22.47 18.90
N GLU A 390 15.22 21.73 18.44
CA GLU A 390 13.82 22.09 18.66
C GLU A 390 13.61 22.10 20.16
N VAL A 391 13.02 23.16 20.66
CA VAL A 391 12.69 23.30 22.09
C VAL A 391 11.80 22.10 22.42
N VAL A 392 12.37 21.14 23.11
CA VAL A 392 11.68 19.95 23.62
C VAL A 392 10.56 20.47 24.53
N ILE A 393 9.34 20.44 24.05
CA ILE A 393 8.17 20.44 24.92
C ILE A 393 8.13 19.02 25.45
N ASP A 394 8.48 18.92 26.73
CA ASP A 394 8.56 17.69 27.52
C ASP A 394 7.13 17.10 27.65
N ASP A 395 6.71 16.35 26.66
CA ASP A 395 5.60 15.43 26.75
C ASP A 395 6.18 14.03 26.52
N ASP A 396 6.07 13.16 27.55
CA ASP A 396 6.52 11.77 27.62
C ASP A 396 5.89 10.88 26.50
N ALA A 397 6.13 11.21 25.26
CA ALA A 397 5.87 10.35 24.14
C ALA A 397 7.20 9.71 23.71
N ASP A 398 7.25 8.39 23.69
CA ASP A 398 8.35 7.62 23.08
C ASP A 398 8.72 8.26 21.74
N GLU A 399 9.83 8.99 21.73
CA GLU A 399 10.40 9.60 20.53
C GLU A 399 10.70 8.47 19.53
N ILE A 400 9.78 8.27 18.61
CA ILE A 400 10.09 7.49 17.42
C ILE A 400 11.03 8.38 16.60
N ASP A 401 12.31 8.03 16.62
CA ASP A 401 13.37 8.67 15.83
C ASP A 401 13.04 8.51 14.33
N GLU A 402 12.14 9.36 13.83
CA GLU A 402 11.93 9.47 12.39
C GLU A 402 13.18 10.08 11.77
N PRO A 403 13.83 9.38 10.83
CA PRO A 403 14.96 9.97 10.14
C PRO A 403 14.45 11.26 9.44
N PRO A 404 15.17 12.39 9.58
CA PRO A 404 14.73 13.65 9.01
C PRO A 404 14.50 13.51 7.51
N PRO A 405 13.50 14.20 6.95
CA PRO A 405 13.16 14.09 5.53
C PRO A 405 14.39 14.40 4.67
N ILE A 406 14.65 13.57 3.65
CA ILE A 406 15.77 13.76 2.73
C ILE A 406 15.53 15.06 1.94
N GLN A 407 16.04 16.16 2.45
CA GLN A 407 16.06 17.45 1.73
C GLN A 407 17.32 17.50 0.88
N LYS A 408 17.24 18.02 -0.35
CA LYS A 408 18.43 18.28 -1.17
C LYS A 408 19.28 19.46 -0.67
N PHE A 409 19.06 19.94 0.53
CA PHE A 409 19.79 20.94 1.33
C PHE A 409 20.41 22.10 0.53
N GLY A 410 19.79 22.50 -0.57
CA GLY A 410 20.31 23.58 -1.43
C GLY A 410 21.53 23.20 -2.25
N PHE A 411 21.94 21.92 -2.31
CA PHE A 411 22.99 21.47 -3.21
C PHE A 411 22.52 21.55 -4.66
N SER A 412 23.43 22.03 -5.51
CA SER A 412 23.26 21.86 -6.95
C SER A 412 23.30 20.37 -7.33
N ALA A 413 22.74 20.02 -8.50
CA ALA A 413 22.79 18.64 -8.97
C ALA A 413 24.25 18.11 -9.08
N GLY A 414 25.20 18.95 -9.44
CA GLY A 414 26.60 18.59 -9.52
C GLY A 414 27.23 18.33 -8.16
N GLU A 415 26.97 19.18 -7.15
CA GLU A 415 27.45 18.97 -5.78
C GLU A 415 26.88 17.68 -5.17
N TRP A 416 25.60 17.42 -5.38
CA TRP A 416 24.98 16.16 -4.96
C TRP A 416 25.69 14.95 -5.56
N GLN A 417 25.99 15.01 -6.83
CA GLN A 417 26.67 13.94 -7.56
C GLN A 417 28.09 13.69 -7.05
N ILE A 418 28.84 14.76 -6.74
CA ILE A 418 30.17 14.65 -6.14
C ILE A 418 30.10 14.01 -4.75
N ARG A 419 29.18 14.45 -3.87
CA ARG A 419 29.00 13.86 -2.54
C ARG A 419 28.64 12.38 -2.63
N THR A 420 27.76 12.03 -3.56
CA THR A 420 27.42 10.63 -3.85
C THR A 420 28.66 9.82 -4.23
N LEU A 421 29.48 10.33 -5.12
CA LEU A 421 30.71 9.64 -5.57
C LEU A 421 31.73 9.52 -4.44
N GLU A 422 31.89 10.55 -3.60
CA GLU A 422 32.74 10.50 -2.40
C GLU A 422 32.31 9.42 -1.44
N GLU A 423 31.00 9.31 -1.18
CA GLU A 423 30.46 8.26 -0.31
C GLU A 423 30.66 6.86 -0.91
N ILE A 424 30.44 6.70 -2.22
CA ILE A 424 30.71 5.43 -2.91
C ILE A 424 32.18 5.04 -2.75
N VAL A 425 33.12 5.95 -3.03
CA VAL A 425 34.56 5.68 -2.96
C VAL A 425 35.02 5.35 -1.55
N SER A 426 34.46 6.03 -0.54
CA SER A 426 34.87 5.89 0.86
C SER A 426 34.21 4.72 1.58
N ASN A 427 32.94 4.44 1.29
CA ASN A 427 32.14 3.52 2.09
C ASN A 427 31.83 2.20 1.38
N THR A 428 32.27 2.00 0.13
CA THR A 428 32.04 0.74 -0.56
C THR A 428 33.33 0.01 -0.88
N THR A 429 33.27 -1.33 -0.80
CA THR A 429 34.38 -2.22 -1.18
C THR A 429 33.84 -3.25 -2.17
N ALA A 430 33.99 -2.97 -3.46
CA ALA A 430 33.62 -3.89 -4.53
C ALA A 430 34.84 -4.12 -5.44
N ARG A 431 34.89 -5.29 -6.10
CA ARG A 431 35.93 -5.56 -7.11
C ARG A 431 35.65 -4.86 -8.42
N TYR A 432 34.37 -4.62 -8.73
CA TYR A 432 33.91 -4.00 -9.98
C TYR A 432 32.97 -2.83 -9.65
N TYR A 433 33.14 -1.72 -10.35
CA TYR A 433 32.28 -0.55 -10.25
C TYR A 433 31.72 -0.20 -11.61
N PHE A 434 30.41 0.00 -11.71
CA PHE A 434 29.71 0.34 -12.93
C PHE A 434 29.02 1.67 -12.76
N PHE A 435 29.44 2.69 -13.54
CA PHE A 435 28.94 4.04 -13.45
C PHE A 435 28.25 4.45 -14.74
N ASP A 436 26.97 4.83 -14.64
CA ASP A 436 26.13 5.20 -15.78
C ASP A 436 25.94 6.71 -15.83
N GLU A 437 26.50 7.36 -16.88
CA GLU A 437 26.38 8.80 -17.16
C GLU A 437 26.70 9.71 -15.96
N TRP A 438 27.72 9.36 -15.21
CA TRP A 438 28.09 10.03 -13.97
C TRP A 438 28.53 11.50 -14.14
N ASP A 439 28.87 11.92 -15.36
CA ASP A 439 29.40 13.26 -15.71
C ASP A 439 28.35 14.22 -16.30
N ALA A 440 27.09 13.79 -16.45
CA ALA A 440 26.08 14.51 -17.22
C ALA A 440 25.71 15.89 -16.63
N THR A 441 25.79 16.06 -15.30
CA THR A 441 25.38 17.29 -14.60
C THR A 441 26.53 18.06 -13.95
N LEU A 442 27.80 17.64 -14.20
CA LEU A 442 28.97 18.21 -13.58
C LEU A 442 29.53 19.38 -14.42
N ASP A 443 29.86 20.49 -13.75
CA ASP A 443 30.67 21.55 -14.29
C ASP A 443 32.15 21.13 -14.40
N ALA A 444 33.01 21.96 -15.00
CA ALA A 444 34.41 21.61 -15.24
C ALA A 444 35.20 21.35 -13.92
N SER A 445 34.93 22.10 -12.85
CA SER A 445 35.59 21.96 -11.56
C SER A 445 35.19 20.65 -10.87
N ASN A 446 33.89 20.39 -10.77
CA ASN A 446 33.37 19.17 -10.19
C ASN A 446 33.74 17.93 -11.02
N LYS A 447 33.83 18.08 -12.34
CA LYS A 447 34.29 17.01 -13.24
C LYS A 447 35.73 16.59 -12.96
N ALA A 448 36.64 17.54 -12.74
CA ALA A 448 38.04 17.25 -12.39
C ALA A 448 38.12 16.49 -11.04
N ARG A 449 37.31 16.90 -10.06
CA ARG A 449 37.22 16.22 -8.74
C ARG A 449 36.67 14.80 -8.86
N ALA A 450 35.59 14.60 -9.62
CA ALA A 450 35.04 13.29 -9.92
C ALA A 450 36.03 12.36 -10.61
N GLU A 451 36.78 12.89 -11.61
CA GLU A 451 37.84 12.15 -12.29
C GLU A 451 38.91 11.65 -11.32
N ALA A 452 39.37 12.49 -10.41
CA ALA A 452 40.35 12.09 -9.40
C ALA A 452 39.81 10.97 -8.49
N LEU A 453 38.55 11.05 -8.09
CA LEU A 453 37.87 10.00 -7.30
C LEU A 453 37.76 8.68 -8.08
N ILE A 454 37.34 8.73 -9.35
CA ILE A 454 37.25 7.54 -10.20
C ILE A 454 38.63 6.94 -10.47
N ALA A 455 39.65 7.77 -10.68
CA ALA A 455 41.03 7.31 -10.87
C ALA A 455 41.55 6.59 -9.59
N SER A 456 41.28 7.14 -8.43
CA SER A 456 41.63 6.47 -7.15
C SER A 456 40.97 5.12 -6.98
N LEU A 457 39.71 5.01 -7.46
CA LEU A 457 38.97 3.76 -7.44
C LEU A 457 39.52 2.75 -8.45
N ALA A 458 39.83 3.21 -9.65
CA ALA A 458 40.42 2.39 -10.73
C ALA A 458 41.82 1.85 -10.39
N ALA A 459 42.55 2.48 -9.49
CA ALA A 459 43.81 1.96 -8.97
C ALA A 459 43.66 0.68 -8.12
N ARG A 460 42.48 0.46 -7.52
CA ARG A 460 42.22 -0.67 -6.60
C ARG A 460 41.14 -1.63 -7.10
N ALA A 461 40.37 -1.27 -8.11
CA ALA A 461 39.23 -2.03 -8.60
C ALA A 461 39.08 -1.83 -10.11
N VAL A 462 38.23 -2.64 -10.74
CA VAL A 462 37.91 -2.45 -12.16
C VAL A 462 36.69 -1.53 -12.27
N VAL A 463 36.85 -0.40 -12.92
CA VAL A 463 35.78 0.59 -13.16
C VAL A 463 35.33 0.52 -14.61
N VAL A 464 34.04 0.29 -14.84
CA VAL A 464 33.43 0.37 -16.19
C VAL A 464 32.43 1.52 -16.17
N GLU A 465 32.65 2.48 -17.08
CA GLU A 465 31.83 3.71 -17.04
C GLU A 465 31.26 4.07 -18.42
N ILE A 466 30.14 4.77 -18.35
CA ILE A 466 29.57 5.51 -19.49
C ILE A 466 29.73 6.99 -19.18
N SER A 467 30.46 7.71 -20.03
CA SER A 467 30.66 9.16 -19.92
C SER A 467 30.40 9.86 -21.24
N HIS A 468 29.92 11.11 -21.13
CA HIS A 468 29.66 11.98 -22.30
C HIS A 468 30.92 12.70 -22.86
N ARG A 469 32.09 12.16 -22.60
CA ARG A 469 33.31 12.77 -23.13
C ARG A 469 33.29 12.81 -24.65
N ASP A 470 33.31 14.01 -25.23
CA ASP A 470 33.79 14.21 -26.54
C ASP A 470 35.27 13.83 -26.60
N ALA A 471 35.66 13.08 -27.62
CA ALA A 471 37.07 12.81 -27.87
C ALA A 471 37.73 14.12 -28.25
N ALA A 472 38.51 14.71 -27.34
CA ALA A 472 39.54 15.68 -27.74
C ALA A 472 40.67 14.96 -28.45
#